data_67a44589882834487dfb2adac3647b52
#
_entry.id   67a44589882834487dfb2adac3647b52
#
_cell.length_a   1.000
_cell.length_b   1.000
_cell.length_c   1.000
_cell.angle_alpha   90.00
_cell.angle_beta   90.00
_cell.angle_gamma   90.00
#
_symmetry.space_group_name_H-M   'P 1'
#
loop_
_entity.id
_entity.type
_entity.pdbx_description
1 polymer ?
#
loop_
_entity_poly.entity_id
_entity_poly.type
_entity_poly.pdbx_seq_one_letter_code
_entity_poly.pdbx_strand_id
1 'polypeptide(L)'
;LSTKIYSEVRKGIRPEIYALSTIMFVTVLFLLFLVNLKPEKEVHEKDGTIRKPSRARHTMRLVVTRVVPALLVIVITAGGFFYNSKTKISGAEKVIVYNWGEYLDPDVLDIFEEETGIQVVYEEYETNEIMYPKVQSGAISYDVVCPSDYMIQRMIENDLLAEINWDNIPNIKNIGQTYMDQSKAFDPENKYSVPYCWGTVGILYNKTMVDEPIDSWSVLWDPKYKDSILMQDSVRDAFGVTLKYLGYSLNS
;
A
#
# COMPACT_ATOMS: atom_id res chain seq x y z
N LEU A 1 -7.57 9.04 -3.70
CA LEU A 1 -8.52 7.90 -3.55
C LEU A 1 -8.74 7.16 -4.87
N SER A 2 -8.85 7.89 -6.00
CA SER A 2 -9.11 7.30 -7.33
C SER A 2 -7.91 6.51 -7.89
N THR A 3 -6.69 6.97 -7.72
CA THR A 3 -5.47 6.31 -8.20
C THR A 3 -5.21 4.99 -7.45
N LYS A 4 -5.44 4.96 -6.14
CA LYS A 4 -5.28 3.74 -5.34
C LYS A 4 -6.32 2.68 -5.71
N ILE A 5 -7.57 3.10 -5.94
CA ILE A 5 -8.63 2.19 -6.43
C ILE A 5 -8.26 1.66 -7.82
N TYR A 6 -7.72 2.50 -8.70
CA TYR A 6 -7.34 2.09 -10.05
C TYR A 6 -6.17 1.12 -10.06
N SER A 7 -5.14 1.31 -9.24
CA SER A 7 -4.00 0.39 -9.13
C SER A 7 -4.43 -0.96 -8.55
N GLU A 8 -5.28 -0.97 -7.52
CA GLU A 8 -5.80 -2.21 -6.93
C GLU A 8 -6.72 -2.98 -7.89
N VAL A 9 -7.52 -2.27 -8.69
CA VAL A 9 -8.38 -2.92 -9.72
C VAL A 9 -7.52 -3.55 -10.82
N ARG A 10 -6.40 -2.92 -11.19
CA ARG A 10 -5.48 -3.42 -12.22
C ARG A 10 -4.69 -4.65 -11.78
N LYS A 11 -4.33 -4.75 -10.49
CA LYS A 11 -3.65 -5.91 -9.90
C LYS A 11 -4.57 -7.15 -9.72
N GLY A 12 -5.85 -7.02 -10.07
CA GLY A 12 -6.87 -7.99 -9.73
C GLY A 12 -7.28 -7.84 -8.25
N ILE A 13 -8.58 -7.87 -7.99
CA ILE A 13 -9.08 -7.73 -6.61
C ILE A 13 -8.66 -8.98 -5.83
N ARG A 14 -7.80 -8.81 -4.85
CA ARG A 14 -7.33 -9.93 -4.01
C ARG A 14 -8.51 -10.66 -3.37
N PRO A 15 -8.46 -12.00 -3.25
CA PRO A 15 -9.53 -12.79 -2.62
C PRO A 15 -9.93 -12.28 -1.23
N GLU A 16 -8.98 -11.67 -0.49
CA GLU A 16 -9.22 -11.09 0.84
C GLU A 16 -10.19 -9.90 0.81
N ILE A 17 -10.14 -9.08 -0.25
CA ILE A 17 -11.05 -7.93 -0.42
C ILE A 17 -12.47 -8.41 -0.68
N TYR A 18 -12.64 -9.47 -1.47
CA TYR A 18 -13.93 -10.12 -1.66
C TYR A 18 -14.46 -10.71 -0.36
N ALA A 19 -13.59 -11.40 0.41
CA ALA A 19 -13.95 -11.96 1.70
C ALA A 19 -14.38 -10.86 2.69
N LEU A 20 -13.63 -9.76 2.79
CA LEU A 20 -13.96 -8.63 3.64
C LEU A 20 -15.28 -7.96 3.23
N SER A 21 -15.47 -7.73 1.93
CA SER A 21 -16.71 -7.16 1.38
C SER A 21 -17.92 -8.05 1.68
N THR A 22 -17.77 -9.36 1.52
CA THR A 22 -18.82 -10.34 1.82
C THR A 22 -19.17 -10.33 3.31
N ILE A 23 -18.18 -10.32 4.20
CA ILE A 23 -18.38 -10.24 5.65
C ILE A 23 -19.11 -8.96 6.02
N MET A 24 -18.70 -7.81 5.49
CA MET A 24 -19.36 -6.53 5.72
C MET A 24 -20.83 -6.56 5.23
N PHE A 25 -21.07 -7.08 4.04
CA PHE A 25 -22.41 -7.18 3.47
C PHE A 25 -23.32 -8.07 4.33
N VAL A 26 -22.84 -9.25 4.71
CA VAL A 26 -23.59 -10.18 5.58
C VAL A 26 -23.84 -9.54 6.95
N THR A 27 -22.87 -8.81 7.51
CA THR A 27 -23.03 -8.11 8.79
C THR A 27 -24.09 -7.03 8.71
N VAL A 28 -24.10 -6.22 7.65
CA VAL A 28 -25.11 -5.17 7.43
C VAL A 28 -26.50 -5.78 7.25
N LEU A 29 -26.63 -6.84 6.44
CA LEU A 29 -27.90 -7.54 6.27
C LEU A 29 -28.42 -8.09 7.60
N PHE A 30 -27.53 -8.67 8.39
CA PHE A 30 -27.88 -9.19 9.72
C PHE A 30 -28.34 -8.09 10.67
N LEU A 31 -27.65 -6.96 10.73
CA LEU A 31 -28.06 -5.80 11.52
C LEU A 31 -29.42 -5.25 11.06
N LEU A 32 -29.64 -5.14 9.75
CA LEU A 32 -30.93 -4.75 9.19
C LEU A 32 -32.04 -5.72 9.58
N PHE A 33 -31.77 -7.02 9.55
CA PHE A 33 -32.71 -8.04 9.98
C PHE A 33 -33.07 -7.88 11.48
N LEU A 34 -32.05 -7.66 12.35
CA LEU A 34 -32.27 -7.42 13.78
C LEU A 34 -33.11 -6.17 14.05
N VAL A 35 -32.85 -5.08 13.34
CA VAL A 35 -33.59 -3.81 13.49
C VAL A 35 -35.04 -3.98 13.03
N ASN A 36 -35.28 -4.81 12.01
CA ASN A 36 -36.64 -5.07 11.49
C ASN A 36 -37.44 -6.10 12.28
N LEU A 37 -36.83 -6.77 13.28
CA LEU A 37 -37.55 -7.61 14.22
C LEU A 37 -38.38 -6.71 15.15
N LYS A 38 -39.55 -6.27 14.68
CA LYS A 38 -40.49 -5.47 15.51
C LYS A 38 -40.88 -6.26 16.76
N PRO A 39 -40.88 -5.65 17.94
CA PRO A 39 -41.44 -6.27 19.12
C PRO A 39 -42.93 -6.51 18.87
N GLU A 40 -43.34 -7.74 19.07
CA GLU A 40 -44.80 -8.09 19.02
C GLU A 40 -45.49 -7.27 20.09
N LYS A 41 -46.36 -6.33 19.69
CA LYS A 41 -47.21 -5.61 20.60
C LYS A 41 -48.17 -6.56 21.26
N GLU A 42 -48.34 -6.47 22.56
CA GLU A 42 -49.43 -7.19 23.25
C GLU A 42 -50.77 -6.79 22.64
N VAL A 43 -51.46 -7.80 22.10
CA VAL A 43 -52.77 -7.59 21.50
C VAL A 43 -53.80 -7.77 22.64
N HIS A 44 -54.35 -6.64 23.07
CA HIS A 44 -55.53 -6.67 23.96
C HIS A 44 -56.73 -7.14 23.12
N GLU A 45 -57.25 -8.32 23.43
CA GLU A 45 -58.53 -8.79 22.90
C GLU A 45 -59.67 -8.02 23.60
N LYS A 46 -60.78 -7.80 22.89
CA LYS A 46 -61.90 -6.99 23.39
C LYS A 46 -62.54 -7.50 24.68
N ASP A 47 -62.20 -8.73 25.09
CA ASP A 47 -62.70 -9.37 26.31
C ASP A 47 -61.74 -9.19 27.54
N GLY A 48 -60.65 -8.42 27.40
CA GLY A 48 -59.71 -8.15 28.50
C GLY A 48 -58.68 -9.26 28.73
N THR A 49 -58.61 -10.31 27.90
CA THR A 49 -57.61 -11.38 28.00
C THR A 49 -56.33 -11.00 27.27
N ILE A 50 -55.17 -11.25 27.90
CA ILE A 50 -53.86 -11.06 27.28
C ILE A 50 -53.39 -12.34 26.62
N ARG A 51 -53.33 -12.36 25.30
CA ARG A 51 -52.83 -13.50 24.53
C ARG A 51 -51.29 -13.55 24.61
N LYS A 52 -50.72 -14.49 25.37
CA LYS A 52 -49.30 -14.73 25.44
C LYS A 52 -48.77 -15.31 24.12
N PRO A 53 -47.63 -14.86 23.63
CA PRO A 53 -47.02 -15.45 22.41
C PRO A 53 -46.75 -16.93 22.63
N SER A 54 -46.93 -17.73 21.56
CA SER A 54 -46.71 -19.17 21.64
C SER A 54 -45.28 -19.51 22.02
N ARG A 55 -45.08 -20.58 22.83
CA ARG A 55 -43.72 -21.04 23.23
C ARG A 55 -42.74 -21.15 22.05
N ALA A 56 -43.21 -21.62 20.89
CA ALA A 56 -42.41 -21.77 19.69
C ALA A 56 -41.85 -20.41 19.18
N ARG A 57 -42.66 -19.35 19.18
CA ARG A 57 -42.24 -18.00 18.75
C ARG A 57 -41.23 -17.38 19.73
N HIS A 58 -41.46 -17.57 21.03
CA HIS A 58 -40.53 -17.11 22.04
C HIS A 58 -39.14 -17.79 21.93
N THR A 59 -39.14 -19.11 21.71
CA THR A 59 -37.89 -19.88 21.51
C THR A 59 -37.19 -19.45 20.22
N MET A 60 -37.92 -19.27 19.11
CA MET A 60 -37.36 -18.83 17.84
C MET A 60 -36.75 -17.41 17.96
N ARG A 61 -37.37 -16.50 18.72
CA ARG A 61 -36.82 -15.17 19.01
C ARG A 61 -35.52 -15.24 19.82
N LEU A 62 -35.45 -16.06 20.86
CA LEU A 62 -34.25 -16.28 21.65
C LEU A 62 -33.09 -16.83 20.79
N VAL A 63 -33.38 -17.78 19.92
CA VAL A 63 -32.38 -18.34 18.99
C VAL A 63 -31.85 -17.24 18.06
N VAL A 64 -32.72 -16.50 17.40
CA VAL A 64 -32.34 -15.45 16.45
C VAL A 64 -31.59 -14.28 17.12
N THR A 65 -32.01 -13.85 18.33
CA THR A 65 -31.45 -12.67 18.97
C THR A 65 -30.22 -12.95 19.84
N ARG A 66 -29.99 -14.18 20.27
CA ARG A 66 -28.89 -14.53 21.17
C ARG A 66 -27.96 -15.60 20.60
N VAL A 67 -28.50 -16.68 20.05
CA VAL A 67 -27.69 -17.82 19.62
C VAL A 67 -27.02 -17.55 18.28
N VAL A 68 -27.74 -17.00 17.30
CA VAL A 68 -27.16 -16.67 15.99
C VAL A 68 -26.04 -15.65 16.07
N PRO A 69 -26.14 -14.51 16.81
CA PRO A 69 -25.01 -13.58 16.97
C PRO A 69 -23.80 -14.21 17.66
N ALA A 70 -24.04 -15.03 18.70
CA ALA A 70 -22.96 -15.72 19.39
C ALA A 70 -22.21 -16.69 18.48
N LEU A 71 -22.93 -17.48 17.68
CA LEU A 71 -22.34 -18.36 16.68
C LEU A 71 -21.56 -17.58 15.60
N LEU A 72 -22.08 -16.43 15.17
CA LEU A 72 -21.42 -15.59 14.17
C LEU A 72 -20.10 -15.01 14.71
N VAL A 73 -20.08 -14.56 15.97
CA VAL A 73 -18.85 -14.12 16.64
C VAL A 73 -17.84 -15.27 16.75
N ILE A 74 -18.30 -16.48 17.10
CA ILE A 74 -17.44 -17.67 17.18
C ILE A 74 -16.84 -18.01 15.81
N VAL A 75 -17.64 -17.98 14.75
CA VAL A 75 -17.18 -18.24 13.37
C VAL A 75 -16.16 -17.19 12.91
N ILE A 76 -16.40 -15.90 13.18
CA ILE A 76 -15.47 -14.82 12.83
C ILE A 76 -14.17 -14.95 13.62
N THR A 77 -14.25 -15.21 14.93
CA THR A 77 -13.04 -15.35 15.77
C THR A 77 -12.27 -16.63 15.44
N ALA A 78 -12.95 -17.73 15.20
CA ALA A 78 -12.31 -18.98 14.76
C ALA A 78 -11.72 -18.82 13.34
N GLY A 79 -12.43 -18.22 12.41
CA GLY A 79 -11.92 -17.90 11.07
C GLY A 79 -10.70 -17.00 11.12
N GLY A 80 -10.72 -15.95 11.93
CA GLY A 80 -9.58 -15.07 12.16
C GLY A 80 -8.39 -15.80 12.81
N PHE A 81 -8.66 -16.69 13.75
CA PHE A 81 -7.63 -17.53 14.39
C PHE A 81 -7.02 -18.52 13.38
N PHE A 82 -7.84 -19.20 12.57
CA PHE A 82 -7.36 -20.11 11.53
C PHE A 82 -6.62 -19.37 10.41
N TYR A 83 -7.04 -18.17 10.03
CA TYR A 83 -6.33 -17.32 9.07
C TYR A 83 -4.96 -16.91 9.62
N ASN A 84 -4.92 -16.43 10.86
CA ASN A 84 -3.69 -16.02 11.53
C ASN A 84 -2.75 -17.21 11.83
N SER A 85 -3.28 -18.43 12.04
CA SER A 85 -2.46 -19.62 12.22
C SER A 85 -1.91 -20.18 10.92
N LYS A 86 -2.59 -20.00 9.78
CA LYS A 86 -2.04 -20.35 8.46
C LYS A 86 -0.97 -19.35 7.98
N THR A 87 -1.06 -18.10 8.41
CA THR A 87 -0.03 -17.08 8.15
C THR A 87 1.16 -17.16 9.10
N LYS A 88 1.03 -17.89 10.21
CA LYS A 88 2.15 -18.30 11.05
C LYS A 88 2.75 -19.59 10.50
N ILE A 89 3.53 -19.50 9.43
CA ILE A 89 4.63 -20.44 9.23
C ILE A 89 5.62 -20.09 10.34
N SER A 90 5.45 -20.76 11.48
CA SER A 90 6.27 -20.60 12.67
C SER A 90 7.68 -21.08 12.32
N GLY A 91 8.64 -20.15 12.26
CA GLY A 91 10.06 -20.44 12.08
C GLY A 91 10.65 -20.14 10.70
N ALA A 92 9.89 -19.71 9.72
CA ALA A 92 10.46 -19.18 8.47
C ALA A 92 11.08 -17.79 8.74
N GLU A 93 12.33 -17.60 8.35
CA GLU A 93 12.93 -16.27 8.29
C GLU A 93 12.10 -15.40 7.36
N LYS A 94 11.96 -14.11 7.70
CA LYS A 94 11.19 -13.16 6.92
C LYS A 94 12.06 -11.99 6.57
N VAL A 95 11.86 -11.46 5.36
CA VAL A 95 12.41 -10.19 4.95
C VAL A 95 11.26 -9.22 4.63
N ILE A 96 11.30 -8.02 5.17
CA ILE A 96 10.29 -6.98 4.97
C ILE A 96 10.85 -5.95 4.02
N VAL A 97 10.28 -5.89 2.82
CA VAL A 97 10.69 -5.00 1.73
C VAL A 97 9.67 -3.89 1.56
N TYR A 98 10.13 -2.64 1.54
CA TYR A 98 9.30 -1.46 1.35
C TYR A 98 9.74 -0.69 0.12
N ASN A 99 8.97 -0.75 -0.95
CA ASN A 99 9.34 -0.27 -2.27
C ASN A 99 8.26 0.62 -2.89
N TRP A 100 8.59 1.25 -4.00
CA TRP A 100 7.64 1.94 -4.85
C TRP A 100 6.61 0.98 -5.44
N GLY A 101 5.40 1.47 -5.69
CA GLY A 101 4.41 0.72 -6.44
C GLY A 101 4.90 0.41 -7.85
N GLU A 102 4.67 -0.82 -8.32
CA GLU A 102 4.97 -1.30 -9.69
C GLU A 102 6.48 -1.29 -10.07
N TYR A 103 7.40 -1.22 -9.10
CA TYR A 103 8.84 -1.27 -9.36
C TYR A 103 9.41 -2.68 -9.38
N LEU A 104 8.67 -3.67 -8.93
CA LEU A 104 9.09 -5.07 -8.89
C LEU A 104 7.98 -5.96 -9.45
N ASP A 105 8.35 -6.90 -10.32
CA ASP A 105 7.46 -7.95 -10.77
C ASP A 105 7.17 -8.89 -9.59
N PRO A 106 5.90 -9.14 -9.23
CA PRO A 106 5.54 -10.04 -8.13
C PRO A 106 6.13 -11.45 -8.27
N ASP A 107 6.31 -11.96 -9.49
CA ASP A 107 6.88 -13.29 -9.74
C ASP A 107 8.32 -13.40 -9.20
N VAL A 108 9.06 -12.28 -9.11
CA VAL A 108 10.41 -12.24 -8.54
C VAL A 108 10.40 -12.55 -7.05
N LEU A 109 9.34 -12.17 -6.33
CA LEU A 109 9.18 -12.47 -4.91
C LEU A 109 9.00 -13.97 -4.70
N ASP A 110 8.16 -14.60 -5.52
CA ASP A 110 7.91 -16.04 -5.47
C ASP A 110 9.19 -16.84 -5.77
N ILE A 111 9.95 -16.42 -6.80
CA ILE A 111 11.25 -17.02 -7.13
C ILE A 111 12.22 -16.91 -5.96
N PHE A 112 12.31 -15.74 -5.31
CA PHE A 112 13.17 -15.54 -4.16
C PHE A 112 12.78 -16.45 -2.98
N GLU A 113 11.48 -16.56 -2.69
CA GLU A 113 10.98 -17.44 -1.64
C GLU A 113 11.26 -18.94 -1.94
N GLU A 114 11.11 -19.35 -3.20
CA GLU A 114 11.42 -20.72 -3.65
C GLU A 114 12.91 -21.05 -3.55
N GLU A 115 13.79 -20.10 -3.93
CA GLU A 115 15.23 -20.32 -3.91
C GLU A 115 15.85 -20.27 -2.51
N THR A 116 15.31 -19.41 -1.63
CA THR A 116 15.92 -19.13 -0.32
C THR A 116 15.19 -19.77 0.85
N GLY A 117 13.91 -20.06 0.70
CA GLY A 117 13.03 -20.45 1.81
C GLY A 117 12.67 -19.28 2.75
N ILE A 118 13.05 -18.05 2.41
CA ILE A 118 12.80 -16.84 3.19
C ILE A 118 11.51 -16.19 2.69
N GLN A 119 10.53 -15.99 3.57
CA GLN A 119 9.27 -15.34 3.22
C GLN A 119 9.46 -13.84 3.00
N VAL A 120 8.94 -13.29 1.90
CA VAL A 120 8.95 -11.85 1.63
C VAL A 120 7.64 -11.20 2.05
N VAL A 121 7.73 -10.20 2.92
CA VAL A 121 6.61 -9.28 3.21
C VAL A 121 6.84 -8.02 2.40
N TYR A 122 6.12 -7.86 1.30
CA TYR A 122 6.27 -6.74 0.39
C TYR A 122 5.24 -5.66 0.65
N GLU A 123 5.70 -4.45 0.97
CA GLU A 123 4.86 -3.27 1.15
C GLU A 123 5.21 -2.22 0.10
N GLU A 124 4.22 -1.44 -0.30
CA GLU A 124 4.39 -0.38 -1.31
C GLU A 124 4.09 1.00 -0.73
N TYR A 125 4.74 2.02 -1.30
CA TYR A 125 4.47 3.42 -0.99
C TYR A 125 4.40 4.27 -2.27
N GLU A 126 3.76 5.43 -2.18
CA GLU A 126 3.51 6.33 -3.30
C GLU A 126 4.55 7.45 -3.38
N THR A 127 5.07 7.91 -2.23
CA THR A 127 6.06 9.01 -2.17
C THR A 127 7.07 8.78 -1.05
N ASN A 128 8.27 9.34 -1.20
CA ASN A 128 9.29 9.32 -0.15
C ASN A 128 8.81 10.01 1.13
N GLU A 129 7.97 11.02 1.00
CA GLU A 129 7.42 11.80 2.11
C GLU A 129 6.44 11.00 2.95
N ILE A 130 5.78 9.97 2.37
CA ILE A 130 4.95 9.01 3.11
C ILE A 130 5.81 7.90 3.71
N MET A 131 6.81 7.42 2.98
CA MET A 131 7.71 6.34 3.39
C MET A 131 8.57 6.76 4.60
N TYR A 132 9.23 7.91 4.52
CA TYR A 132 10.23 8.35 5.49
C TYR A 132 9.71 8.41 6.94
N PRO A 133 8.58 9.07 7.27
CA PRO A 133 8.06 9.11 8.63
C PRO A 133 7.72 7.72 9.18
N LYS A 134 7.29 6.81 8.31
CA LYS A 134 6.94 5.44 8.70
C LYS A 134 8.19 4.65 9.11
N VAL A 135 9.28 4.75 8.34
CA VAL A 135 10.58 4.16 8.69
C VAL A 135 11.15 4.82 9.95
N GLN A 136 11.15 6.16 10.00
CA GLN A 136 11.67 6.92 11.13
C GLN A 136 10.96 6.61 12.46
N SER A 137 9.67 6.30 12.40
CA SER A 137 8.90 5.95 13.62
C SER A 137 9.37 4.66 14.29
N GLY A 138 10.07 3.77 13.56
CA GLY A 138 10.51 2.48 14.06
C GLY A 138 9.37 1.51 14.43
N ALA A 139 8.11 1.84 14.06
CA ALA A 139 6.96 0.99 14.36
C ALA A 139 7.01 -0.36 13.60
N ILE A 140 7.65 -0.36 12.45
CA ILE A 140 7.94 -1.53 11.64
C ILE A 140 9.43 -1.51 11.34
N SER A 141 10.13 -2.60 11.61
CA SER A 141 11.52 -2.78 11.20
C SER A 141 11.52 -3.30 9.77
N TYR A 142 11.85 -2.44 8.83
CA TYR A 142 12.05 -2.82 7.44
C TYR A 142 13.47 -3.32 7.23
N ASP A 143 13.63 -4.44 6.52
CA ASP A 143 14.94 -4.99 6.20
C ASP A 143 15.51 -4.35 4.94
N VAL A 144 14.64 -4.03 3.96
CA VAL A 144 15.01 -3.37 2.72
C VAL A 144 14.03 -2.24 2.41
N VAL A 145 14.56 -1.06 2.11
CA VAL A 145 13.79 0.10 1.61
C VAL A 145 14.38 0.58 0.28
N CYS A 146 13.55 1.07 -0.64
CA CYS A 146 14.00 1.51 -1.96
C CYS A 146 13.67 3.00 -2.20
N PRO A 147 14.26 3.95 -1.47
CA PRO A 147 14.02 5.38 -1.64
C PRO A 147 14.79 5.98 -2.81
N SER A 148 14.44 7.23 -3.15
CA SER A 148 15.23 8.04 -4.06
C SER A 148 16.53 8.51 -3.41
N ASP A 149 17.51 8.90 -4.23
CA ASP A 149 18.85 9.37 -3.84
C ASP A 149 18.86 10.41 -2.71
N TYR A 150 18.12 11.49 -2.84
CA TYR A 150 18.04 12.55 -1.83
C TYR A 150 17.47 12.06 -0.49
N MET A 151 16.61 11.04 -0.54
CA MET A 151 16.04 10.46 0.67
C MET A 151 16.99 9.47 1.32
N ILE A 152 17.82 8.74 0.53
CA ILE A 152 18.93 7.94 1.05
C ILE A 152 19.89 8.83 1.83
N GLN A 153 20.31 9.96 1.25
CA GLN A 153 21.18 10.93 1.94
C GLN A 153 20.57 11.35 3.27
N ARG A 154 19.30 11.74 3.29
CA ARG A 154 18.59 12.14 4.49
C ARG A 154 18.50 11.02 5.53
N MET A 155 18.32 9.78 5.09
CA MET A 155 18.25 8.61 5.99
C MET A 155 19.61 8.29 6.59
N ILE A 156 20.70 8.45 5.84
CA ILE A 156 22.09 8.34 6.35
C ILE A 156 22.35 9.42 7.41
N GLU A 157 22.01 10.68 7.13
CA GLU A 157 22.17 11.81 8.06
C GLU A 157 21.37 11.65 9.37
N ASN A 158 20.36 10.81 9.37
CA ASN A 158 19.52 10.54 10.54
C ASN A 158 19.72 9.13 11.13
N ASP A 159 20.81 8.44 10.78
CA ASP A 159 21.18 7.12 11.29
C ASP A 159 20.08 6.06 11.15
N LEU A 160 19.33 6.10 10.04
CA LEU A 160 18.21 5.19 9.78
C LEU A 160 18.59 3.95 8.95
N LEU A 161 19.81 3.90 8.41
CA LEU A 161 20.29 2.83 7.55
C LEU A 161 21.43 2.06 8.21
N ALA A 162 21.42 0.74 8.03
CA ALA A 162 22.52 -0.13 8.42
C ALA A 162 23.58 -0.20 7.31
N GLU A 163 24.85 -0.32 7.68
CA GLU A 163 25.92 -0.57 6.71
C GLU A 163 25.76 -1.92 6.03
N ILE A 164 26.00 -1.95 4.73
CA ILE A 164 25.92 -3.15 3.91
C ILE A 164 27.16 -4.00 4.12
N ASN A 165 26.98 -5.28 4.42
CA ASN A 165 28.05 -6.25 4.34
C ASN A 165 28.19 -6.77 2.90
N TRP A 166 29.14 -6.21 2.18
CA TRP A 166 29.38 -6.54 0.77
C TRP A 166 29.78 -7.98 0.51
N ASP A 167 30.36 -8.67 1.49
CA ASP A 167 30.71 -10.09 1.38
C ASP A 167 29.48 -10.99 1.19
N ASN A 168 28.32 -10.50 1.65
CA ASN A 168 27.04 -11.21 1.51
C ASN A 168 26.32 -10.89 0.19
N ILE A 169 26.86 -10.00 -0.65
CA ILE A 169 26.22 -9.56 -1.91
C ILE A 169 27.09 -9.86 -3.12
N PRO A 170 27.35 -11.13 -3.46
CA PRO A 170 28.24 -11.50 -4.57
C PRO A 170 27.73 -11.02 -5.94
N ASN A 171 26.44 -10.73 -6.05
CA ASN A 171 25.81 -10.25 -7.28
C ASN A 171 26.03 -8.76 -7.55
N ILE A 172 26.68 -8.01 -6.63
CA ILE A 172 27.06 -6.61 -6.84
C ILE A 172 27.87 -6.43 -8.13
N LYS A 173 28.62 -7.44 -8.55
CA LYS A 173 29.38 -7.47 -9.81
C LYS A 173 28.51 -7.26 -11.06
N ASN A 174 27.19 -7.47 -10.95
CA ASN A 174 26.22 -7.27 -12.04
C ASN A 174 25.79 -5.81 -12.17
N ILE A 175 26.09 -4.97 -11.17
CA ILE A 175 25.81 -3.53 -11.20
C ILE A 175 26.97 -2.82 -11.92
N GLY A 176 26.63 -2.06 -12.96
CA GLY A 176 27.64 -1.31 -13.72
C GLY A 176 28.36 -0.27 -12.86
N GLN A 177 29.67 -0.17 -13.01
CA GLN A 177 30.51 0.73 -12.21
C GLN A 177 30.05 2.20 -12.28
N THR A 178 29.54 2.63 -13.43
CA THR A 178 29.00 3.99 -13.62
C THR A 178 27.90 4.31 -12.61
N TYR A 179 27.02 3.37 -12.30
CA TYR A 179 25.93 3.58 -11.34
C TYR A 179 26.44 3.60 -9.91
N MET A 180 27.41 2.75 -9.60
CA MET A 180 28.10 2.77 -8.30
C MET A 180 28.87 4.09 -8.06
N ASP A 181 29.45 4.67 -9.12
CA ASP A 181 30.13 5.97 -9.02
C ASP A 181 29.14 7.13 -8.88
N GLN A 182 27.99 7.05 -9.54
CA GLN A 182 26.93 8.06 -9.41
C GLN A 182 26.32 8.07 -7.99
N SER A 183 26.16 6.90 -7.38
CA SER A 183 25.60 6.82 -6.01
C SER A 183 26.49 7.44 -4.94
N LYS A 184 27.79 7.63 -5.21
CA LYS A 184 28.71 8.34 -4.29
C LYS A 184 28.32 9.80 -4.04
N ALA A 185 27.45 10.37 -4.87
CA ALA A 185 26.94 11.73 -4.66
C ALA A 185 26.07 11.86 -3.40
N PHE A 186 25.45 10.78 -2.96
CA PHE A 186 24.55 10.73 -1.79
C PHE A 186 24.95 9.66 -0.76
N ASP A 187 25.74 8.68 -1.16
CA ASP A 187 26.37 7.65 -0.31
C ASP A 187 27.87 7.57 -0.66
N PRO A 188 28.73 8.47 -0.13
CA PRO A 188 30.09 8.70 -0.63
C PRO A 188 30.99 7.47 -0.67
N GLU A 189 30.76 6.52 0.22
CA GLU A 189 31.55 5.29 0.32
C GLU A 189 30.78 4.07 -0.18
N ASN A 190 29.55 4.26 -0.71
CA ASN A 190 28.61 3.18 -1.06
C ASN A 190 28.42 2.19 0.08
N LYS A 191 28.27 2.67 1.31
CA LYS A 191 28.13 1.84 2.50
C LYS A 191 26.70 1.38 2.76
N TYR A 192 25.72 2.17 2.32
CA TYR A 192 24.33 2.03 2.76
C TYR A 192 23.38 1.67 1.65
N SER A 193 23.80 1.82 0.38
CA SER A 193 22.87 1.67 -0.74
C SER A 193 23.45 0.91 -1.92
N VAL A 194 22.55 0.25 -2.66
CA VAL A 194 22.81 -0.40 -3.95
C VAL A 194 21.95 0.27 -5.00
N PRO A 195 22.51 0.76 -6.13
CA PRO A 195 21.70 1.27 -7.23
C PRO A 195 20.74 0.22 -7.76
N TYR A 196 19.44 0.57 -7.79
CA TYR A 196 18.38 -0.34 -8.26
C TYR A 196 17.83 0.09 -9.62
N CYS A 197 17.25 1.30 -9.67
CA CYS A 197 16.70 1.88 -10.88
C CYS A 197 17.17 3.32 -11.03
N TRP A 198 17.26 3.79 -12.25
CA TRP A 198 17.49 5.19 -12.58
C TRP A 198 16.60 5.60 -13.74
N GLY A 199 16.34 6.88 -13.86
CA GLY A 199 15.54 7.43 -14.93
C GLY A 199 15.82 8.91 -15.16
N THR A 200 15.20 9.44 -16.17
CA THR A 200 15.24 10.87 -16.50
C THR A 200 13.82 11.45 -16.46
N VAL A 201 13.71 12.66 -15.97
CA VAL A 201 12.48 13.42 -16.07
C VAL A 201 12.48 14.21 -17.38
N GLY A 202 11.38 14.15 -18.10
CA GLY A 202 11.25 14.82 -19.39
C GLY A 202 9.81 15.31 -19.61
N ILE A 203 9.62 16.03 -20.72
CA ILE A 203 8.31 16.52 -21.13
C ILE A 203 7.72 15.54 -22.15
N LEU A 204 6.61 14.92 -21.79
CA LEU A 204 5.78 14.16 -22.72
C LEU A 204 4.67 15.06 -23.24
N TYR A 205 4.55 15.18 -24.56
CA TYR A 205 3.52 16.01 -25.19
C TYR A 205 2.81 15.30 -26.34
N ASN A 206 1.55 15.65 -26.54
CA ASN A 206 0.74 15.14 -27.62
C ASN A 206 1.01 15.89 -28.93
N LYS A 207 1.67 15.24 -29.88
CA LYS A 207 2.03 15.82 -31.20
C LYS A 207 0.82 16.21 -32.07
N THR A 208 -0.38 15.74 -31.73
CA THR A 208 -1.61 16.17 -32.45
C THR A 208 -2.21 17.43 -31.89
N MET A 209 -1.73 17.91 -30.73
CA MET A 209 -2.20 19.10 -30.06
C MET A 209 -1.13 20.20 -29.94
N VAL A 210 0.13 19.83 -30.16
CA VAL A 210 1.30 20.69 -30.04
C VAL A 210 2.07 20.59 -31.36
N ASP A 211 2.04 21.65 -32.16
CA ASP A 211 2.62 21.66 -33.49
C ASP A 211 4.12 22.04 -33.50
N GLU A 212 4.59 22.70 -32.43
CA GLU A 212 5.98 23.14 -32.30
C GLU A 212 6.83 22.07 -31.54
N PRO A 213 8.13 22.01 -31.86
CA PRO A 213 9.03 21.16 -31.07
C PRO A 213 9.17 21.72 -29.64
N ILE A 214 9.06 20.82 -28.65
CA ILE A 214 9.26 21.15 -27.24
C ILE A 214 10.69 20.76 -26.86
N ASP A 215 11.55 21.75 -26.68
CA ASP A 215 12.99 21.61 -26.41
C ASP A 215 13.44 22.29 -25.10
N SER A 216 12.53 22.92 -24.40
CA SER A 216 12.82 23.66 -23.17
C SER A 216 11.75 23.49 -22.10
N TRP A 217 12.17 23.50 -20.84
CA TRP A 217 11.28 23.55 -19.67
C TRP A 217 10.40 24.79 -19.64
N SER A 218 10.76 25.86 -20.38
CA SER A 218 9.98 27.13 -20.46
C SER A 218 8.54 26.91 -20.90
N VAL A 219 8.26 25.85 -21.65
CA VAL A 219 6.90 25.50 -22.11
C VAL A 219 5.91 25.32 -20.97
N LEU A 220 6.38 24.89 -19.79
CA LEU A 220 5.51 24.72 -18.63
C LEU A 220 4.97 26.05 -18.06
N TRP A 221 5.55 27.18 -18.46
CA TRP A 221 5.12 28.53 -18.07
C TRP A 221 4.54 29.32 -19.24
N ASP A 222 4.40 28.70 -20.42
CA ASP A 222 3.80 29.36 -21.58
C ASP A 222 2.27 29.49 -21.39
N PRO A 223 1.70 30.69 -21.40
CA PRO A 223 0.24 30.91 -21.29
C PRO A 223 -0.58 30.15 -22.32
N LYS A 224 0.00 29.82 -23.48
CA LYS A 224 -0.63 28.99 -24.52
C LYS A 224 -1.13 27.66 -24.01
N TYR A 225 -0.43 27.06 -23.05
CA TYR A 225 -0.74 25.76 -22.50
C TYR A 225 -1.43 25.80 -21.15
N LYS A 226 -1.95 26.96 -20.78
CA LYS A 226 -2.71 27.10 -19.53
C LYS A 226 -3.82 26.04 -19.45
N ASP A 227 -3.97 25.43 -18.30
CA ASP A 227 -4.95 24.37 -18.00
C ASP A 227 -4.78 23.08 -18.83
N SER A 228 -3.66 22.93 -19.55
CA SER A 228 -3.33 21.75 -20.38
C SER A 228 -2.06 21.03 -19.93
N ILE A 229 -1.47 21.43 -18.81
CA ILE A 229 -0.25 20.85 -18.25
C ILE A 229 -0.61 19.92 -17.11
N LEU A 230 -0.07 18.69 -17.15
CA LEU A 230 -0.09 17.76 -16.05
C LEU A 230 1.31 17.69 -15.43
N MET A 231 1.41 18.03 -14.16
CA MET A 231 2.63 17.90 -13.37
C MET A 231 2.54 16.64 -12.51
N GLN A 232 3.65 15.94 -12.37
CA GLN A 232 3.75 14.80 -11.44
C GLN A 232 3.50 15.26 -10.00
N ASP A 233 2.82 14.44 -9.21
CA ASP A 233 2.65 14.63 -7.78
C ASP A 233 3.91 14.16 -7.02
N SER A 234 5.01 14.81 -7.33
CA SER A 234 6.32 14.63 -6.71
C SER A 234 6.91 15.99 -6.40
N VAL A 235 7.12 16.25 -5.11
CA VAL A 235 7.72 17.51 -4.63
C VAL A 235 9.08 17.71 -5.28
N ARG A 236 9.91 16.69 -5.30
CA ARG A 236 11.28 16.75 -5.83
C ARG A 236 11.29 17.07 -7.32
N ASP A 237 10.45 16.41 -8.11
CA ASP A 237 10.42 16.59 -9.55
C ASP A 237 9.83 17.95 -9.94
N ALA A 238 8.74 18.36 -9.29
CA ALA A 238 8.11 19.65 -9.55
C ALA A 238 9.05 20.83 -9.27
N PHE A 239 9.73 20.83 -8.11
CA PHE A 239 10.76 21.84 -7.82
C PHE A 239 12.00 21.67 -8.69
N GLY A 240 12.38 20.44 -9.00
CA GLY A 240 13.53 20.12 -9.85
C GLY A 240 13.42 20.72 -11.26
N VAL A 241 12.27 20.55 -11.92
CA VAL A 241 12.02 21.18 -13.24
C VAL A 241 12.07 22.71 -13.15
N THR A 242 11.54 23.28 -12.06
CA THR A 242 11.59 24.73 -11.84
C THR A 242 13.03 25.22 -11.65
N LEU A 243 13.83 24.54 -10.85
CA LEU A 243 15.24 24.84 -10.65
C LEU A 243 16.01 24.76 -11.98
N LYS A 244 15.78 23.73 -12.77
CA LYS A 244 16.39 23.58 -14.10
C LYS A 244 16.01 24.69 -15.04
N TYR A 245 14.74 25.11 -15.07
CA TYR A 245 14.29 26.25 -15.84
C TYR A 245 15.01 27.55 -15.45
N LEU A 246 15.25 27.74 -14.15
CA LEU A 246 15.97 28.91 -13.61
C LEU A 246 17.48 28.80 -13.73
N GLY A 247 18.04 27.71 -14.27
CA GLY A 247 19.47 27.50 -14.44
C GLY A 247 20.19 26.94 -13.21
N TYR A 248 19.46 26.46 -12.21
CA TYR A 248 20.03 25.88 -10.99
C TYR A 248 20.23 24.37 -11.09
N SER A 249 21.02 23.82 -10.17
CA SER A 249 21.12 22.38 -9.96
C SER A 249 19.88 21.83 -9.24
N LEU A 250 19.57 20.54 -9.44
CA LEU A 250 18.55 19.85 -8.66
C LEU A 250 18.92 19.74 -7.16
N ASN A 251 20.20 19.89 -6.84
CA ASN A 251 20.76 19.78 -5.49
C ASN A 251 21.29 21.13 -4.98
N SER A 252 20.70 22.24 -5.45
CA SER A 252 21.04 23.59 -5.01
C SER A 252 20.29 23.97 -3.74
#